data_a8cd32eec6815bd08ce85080b801e6ff
#
_entry.id   a8cd32eec6815bd08ce85080b801e6ff
#
_cell.length_a   1.000
_cell.length_b   1.000
_cell.length_c   1.000
_cell.angle_alpha   90.00
_cell.angle_beta   90.00
_cell.angle_gamma   90.00
#
_symmetry.space_group_name_H-M   'P 1'
#
loop_
_entity.id
_entity.type
_entity.pdbx_description
1 polymer ?
#
loop_
_entity_poly.entity_id
_entity_poly.type
_entity_poly.pdbx_seq_one_letter_code
_entity_poly.pdbx_strand_id
1 'polypeptide(L)' 'MPGTTRVEIRTLKVGRYCCVDDKAYKINSISKSKPGKHGSAKARMELVDIFSGSKISHVGSVTDSINVPL' A
#
# COMPACT_ATOMS: atom_id res chain seq x y z
N MET A 1 5.10 10.17 -19.92
CA MET A 1 5.06 9.08 -18.96
C MET A 1 4.74 9.58 -17.59
N PRO A 2 3.62 9.22 -17.05
CA PRO A 2 3.35 9.65 -15.69
C PRO A 2 4.40 9.05 -14.77
N GLY A 3 4.97 9.88 -13.97
CA GLY A 3 5.92 9.42 -13.02
C GLY A 3 5.27 8.72 -11.85
N THR A 4 6.05 7.89 -11.22
CA THR A 4 5.71 7.36 -9.91
C THR A 4 6.79 7.76 -8.94
N THR A 5 6.45 7.84 -7.69
CA THR A 5 7.42 8.07 -6.65
C THR A 5 7.34 6.94 -5.64
N ARG A 6 8.43 6.69 -4.96
CA ARG A 6 8.52 5.62 -3.98
C ARG A 6 8.36 6.20 -2.59
N VAL A 7 7.44 5.65 -1.83
CA VAL A 7 7.20 6.09 -0.47
C VAL A 7 7.13 4.88 0.44
N GLU A 8 7.36 5.09 1.72
CA GLU A 8 7.19 4.03 2.69
C GLU A 8 5.71 3.80 2.95
N ILE A 9 5.34 2.54 3.18
CA ILE A 9 3.95 2.17 3.42
C ILE A 9 3.37 2.94 4.61
N ARG A 10 4.18 3.22 5.63
CA ARG A 10 3.72 3.97 6.80
C ARG A 10 3.20 5.37 6.49
N THR A 11 3.55 5.92 5.33
CA THR A 11 3.11 7.25 4.93
C THR A 11 1.80 7.23 4.16
N LEU A 12 1.30 6.05 3.82
CA LEU A 12 0.08 5.92 3.05
C LEU A 12 -1.15 6.08 3.93
N LYS A 13 -2.23 6.54 3.32
CA LYS A 13 -3.51 6.74 4.00
C LYS A 13 -4.64 6.19 3.15
N VAL A 14 -5.74 5.86 3.80
CA VAL A 14 -6.97 5.43 3.11
C VAL A 14 -7.41 6.54 2.15
N GLY A 15 -7.82 6.13 0.96
CA GLY A 15 -8.22 7.06 -0.09
C GLY A 15 -7.10 7.46 -1.02
N ARG A 16 -5.87 7.10 -0.71
CA ARG A 16 -4.73 7.33 -1.60
C ARG A 16 -4.63 6.21 -2.62
N TYR A 17 -3.77 6.43 -3.59
CA TYR A 17 -3.53 5.46 -4.66
C TYR A 17 -2.12 4.91 -4.53
N CYS A 18 -1.93 3.68 -5.00
CA CYS A 18 -0.61 3.07 -5.07
C CYS A 18 -0.54 2.17 -6.30
N CYS A 19 0.68 1.81 -6.67
CA CYS A 19 0.93 0.93 -7.81
C CYS A 19 1.54 -0.37 -7.31
N VAL A 20 0.96 -1.48 -7.73
CA VAL A 20 1.47 -2.82 -7.44
C VAL A 20 1.44 -3.60 -8.74
N ASP A 21 2.58 -4.21 -9.11
CA ASP A 21 2.69 -5.00 -10.34
C ASP A 21 2.23 -4.22 -11.58
N ASP A 22 2.62 -2.95 -11.68
CA ASP A 22 2.28 -2.06 -12.78
C ASP A 22 0.78 -1.77 -12.91
N LYS A 23 0.03 -2.01 -11.84
CA LYS A 23 -1.39 -1.68 -11.79
C LYS A 23 -1.64 -0.65 -10.71
N ALA A 24 -2.59 0.23 -10.98
CA ALA A 24 -2.97 1.26 -10.02
C ALA A 24 -4.13 0.77 -9.15
N TYR A 25 -4.00 0.99 -7.86
CA TYR A 25 -5.00 0.59 -6.88
C TYR A 25 -5.34 1.75 -5.97
N LYS A 26 -6.56 1.76 -5.50
CA LYS A 26 -6.98 2.69 -4.46
C LYS A 26 -6.92 1.98 -3.12
N ILE A 27 -6.37 2.64 -2.12
CA ILE A 27 -6.27 2.07 -0.78
C ILE A 27 -7.62 2.19 -0.11
N ASN A 28 -8.26 1.05 0.14
CA ASN A 28 -9.57 0.98 0.75
C ASN A 28 -9.48 0.93 2.27
N SER A 29 -8.50 0.20 2.80
CA SER A 29 -8.25 0.18 4.23
C SER A 29 -6.79 -0.13 4.52
N ILE A 30 -6.33 0.29 5.67
CA ILE A 30 -4.98 0.01 6.15
C ILE A 30 -5.09 -0.41 7.59
N SER A 31 -4.57 -1.60 7.91
CA SER A 31 -4.45 -2.08 9.27
C SER A 31 -2.98 -2.21 9.59
N LYS A 32 -2.59 -1.74 10.76
CA LYS A 32 -1.22 -1.85 11.23
C LYS A 32 -1.19 -2.70 12.47
N SER A 33 -0.23 -3.60 12.54
CA SER A 33 -0.02 -4.43 13.72
C SER A 33 1.45 -4.45 14.06
N LYS A 34 1.74 -4.54 15.34
CA LYS A 34 3.12 -4.57 15.81
C LYS A 34 3.35 -5.91 16.49
N PRO A 35 3.98 -6.85 15.78
CA PRO A 35 4.19 -8.19 16.32
C PRO A 35 5.40 -8.21 17.26
N GLY A 36 5.16 -8.12 18.55
CA GLY A 36 6.19 -8.33 19.54
C GLY A 36 7.22 -7.23 19.64
N LYS A 37 8.25 -7.52 20.44
CA LYS A 37 9.26 -6.53 20.81
C LYS A 37 10.34 -6.29 19.76
N HIS A 38 10.57 -7.25 18.90
CA HIS A 38 11.67 -7.21 17.96
C HIS A 38 11.23 -7.13 16.50
N GLY A 39 9.95 -7.11 16.27
CA GLY A 39 9.45 -7.05 14.90
C GLY A 39 9.14 -5.63 14.47
N SER A 40 9.38 -5.34 13.20
CA SER A 40 8.87 -4.13 12.61
C SER A 40 7.34 -4.23 12.55
N ALA A 41 6.66 -3.10 12.64
CA ALA A 41 5.23 -3.09 12.46
C ALA A 41 4.88 -3.58 11.05
N LYS A 42 3.82 -4.35 10.96
CA LYS A 42 3.31 -4.83 9.69
C LYS A 42 2.08 -4.02 9.31
N ALA A 43 1.93 -3.79 8.02
CA ALA A 43 0.75 -3.13 7.50
C ALA A 43 0.05 -4.08 6.54
N ARG A 44 -1.25 -4.18 6.68
CA ARG A 44 -2.10 -4.90 5.75
C ARG A 44 -3.01 -3.89 5.08
N MET A 45 -2.93 -3.81 3.78
CA MET A 45 -3.74 -2.87 3.02
C MET A 45 -4.72 -3.63 2.16
N GLU A 46 -5.96 -3.18 2.14
CA GLU A 46 -6.92 -3.66 1.17
C GLU A 46 -6.94 -2.67 0.02
N LEU A 47 -6.64 -3.18 -1.16
CA LEU A 47 -6.50 -2.39 -2.37
C LEU A 47 -7.58 -2.76 -3.36
N VAL A 48 -8.08 -1.78 -4.08
CA VAL A 48 -9.09 -1.97 -5.11
C VAL A 48 -8.51 -1.50 -6.43
N ASP A 49 -8.53 -2.39 -7.44
CA ASP A 49 -8.11 -2.03 -8.78
C ASP A 49 -9.06 -0.96 -9.32
N ILE A 50 -8.48 0.17 -9.74
CA ILE A 50 -9.30 1.30 -10.18
C ILE A 50 -9.98 1.07 -11.53
N PHE A 51 -9.53 0.07 -12.27
CA PHE A 51 -10.13 -0.25 -13.57
C PHE A 51 -11.14 -1.40 -13.48
N SER A 52 -10.78 -2.48 -12.83
CA SER A 52 -11.63 -3.67 -12.78
C SER A 52 -12.47 -3.76 -11.51
N GLY A 53 -12.09 -3.03 -10.47
CA GLY A 53 -12.77 -3.13 -9.18
C GLY A 53 -12.37 -4.35 -8.36
N SER A 54 -11.41 -5.12 -8.84
CA SER A 54 -10.93 -6.29 -8.12
C SER A 54 -10.24 -5.87 -6.82
N LYS A 55 -10.45 -6.64 -5.77
CA LYS A 55 -9.87 -6.37 -4.46
C LYS A 55 -8.71 -7.31 -4.22
N ILE A 56 -7.62 -6.77 -3.73
CA ILE A 56 -6.46 -7.57 -3.31
C ILE A 56 -6.00 -7.08 -1.94
N SER A 57 -5.24 -7.92 -1.27
CA SER A 57 -4.60 -7.55 -0.01
C SER A 57 -3.10 -7.48 -0.23
N HIS A 58 -2.48 -6.47 0.34
CA HIS A 58 -1.03 -6.33 0.33
C HIS A 58 -0.55 -6.26 1.77
N VAL A 59 0.37 -7.14 2.13
CA VAL A 59 0.93 -7.18 3.47
C VAL A 59 2.43 -6.95 3.38
N GLY A 60 2.93 -6.06 4.20
CA GLY A 60 4.35 -5.79 4.23
C GLY A 60 4.72 -5.03 5.49
N SER A 61 6.01 -4.80 5.66
CA SER A 61 6.50 -3.97 6.75
C SER A 61 6.14 -2.51 6.48
N VAL A 62 5.85 -1.76 7.54
CA VAL A 62 5.56 -0.33 7.39
C VAL A 62 6.73 0.46 6.83
N THR A 63 7.95 -0.09 6.91
CA THR A 63 9.14 0.54 6.35
C THR A 63 9.41 0.11 4.90
N ASP A 64 8.65 -0.85 4.38
CA ASP A 64 8.77 -1.22 2.97
C ASP A 64 8.33 -0.06 2.09
N SER A 65 8.92 -0.01 0.91
CA SER A 65 8.59 1.03 -0.06
C SER A 65 7.59 0.51 -1.07
N ILE A 66 6.73 1.39 -1.53
CA ILE A 66 5.77 1.09 -2.58
C ILE A 66 5.68 2.30 -3.51
N ASN A 67 5.41 2.05 -4.77
CA ASN A 67 5.25 3.13 -5.73
C ASN A 67 3.86 3.73 -5.63
N VAL A 68 3.80 5.05 -5.75
CA VAL A 68 2.54 5.77 -5.82
C VAL A 68 2.56 6.66 -7.06
N PRO A 69 1.42 6.89 -7.70
CA PRO A 69 1.38 7.78 -8.85
C PRO A 69 1.59 9.23 -8.43
N LEU A 70 2.27 9.96 -9.27
CA LEU A 70 2.47 11.38 -9.08
C LEU A 70 1.24 12.19 -9.48
#